data_15c4c64f88842deea70dd24decbc9891
#
_entry.id   15c4c64f88842deea70dd24decbc9891
#
_cell.length_a   1.000
_cell.length_b   1.000
_cell.length_c   1.000
_cell.angle_alpha   90.00
_cell.angle_beta   90.00
_cell.angle_gamma   90.00
#
_symmetry.space_group_name_H-M   'P 1'
#
loop_
_entity.id
_entity.type
_entity.pdbx_description
1 polymer ?
#
loop_
_entity_poly.entity_id
_entity_poly.type
_entity_poly.pdbx_seq_one_letter_code
_entity_poly.pdbx_strand_id
1 'polypeptide(L)'
;SQPQAIGRCPDASVYRITSDPDYHTVHNLLLYRVGEQWILLGFASCQRFGGEFRLYPDGRLQILMRSEGLLLPAGAYWLSEALVVLTGADKQALLAEFAAQLAVLHPPLPSQPRVTGWCSWYHYYAEVSGADISENLQQMQARIPGLQFVQIDDGYQAAMGDWLSSSARFAHGLRPLLSEISAAGREAALWVAPFIAEKESEIFRQHPDWFVQDEHGAPLPAERVTYGGWRCTPWFMLDGTHPAVQQHLRQLFAHLRHELGIRYFKLDANFWGAVHGGRFHDRQASRIEAYRRGMQAIGQGVG
;
A
#
# COMPACT_ATOMS: atom_id res chain seq x y z
N SER A 1 -29.89 7.91 17.74
CA SER A 1 -29.43 8.44 16.43
C SER A 1 -28.75 7.34 15.66
N GLN A 2 -29.23 7.05 14.46
CA GLN A 2 -28.61 6.06 13.60
C GLN A 2 -27.18 6.51 13.28
N PRO A 3 -26.21 5.56 13.24
CA PRO A 3 -24.85 5.88 12.84
C PRO A 3 -24.86 6.44 11.41
N GLN A 4 -24.44 7.69 11.24
CA GLN A 4 -24.14 8.19 9.92
C GLN A 4 -22.78 7.59 9.51
N ALA A 5 -22.80 6.71 8.54
CA ALA A 5 -21.58 6.23 7.91
C ALA A 5 -20.89 7.41 7.23
N ILE A 6 -19.75 7.82 7.76
CA ILE A 6 -18.85 8.77 7.10
C ILE A 6 -18.16 8.01 5.96
N GLY A 7 -18.82 8.00 4.81
CA GLY A 7 -18.30 7.39 3.59
C GLY A 7 -18.47 5.87 3.53
N ARG A 8 -19.20 5.41 2.53
CA ARG A 8 -19.04 4.06 2.01
C ARG A 8 -17.74 4.07 1.21
N CYS A 9 -16.88 3.07 1.41
CA CYS A 9 -15.81 2.84 0.46
C CYS A 9 -16.48 2.58 -0.90
N PRO A 10 -16.33 3.45 -1.91
CA PRO A 10 -17.00 3.28 -3.19
C PRO A 10 -16.56 1.99 -3.89
N ASP A 11 -15.40 1.47 -3.52
CA ASP A 11 -14.79 0.28 -4.10
C ASP A 11 -15.00 -0.98 -3.24
N ALA A 12 -15.93 -0.94 -2.27
CA ALA A 12 -16.18 -2.09 -1.39
C ALA A 12 -16.51 -3.38 -2.16
N SER A 13 -17.23 -3.27 -3.27
CA SER A 13 -17.53 -4.40 -4.16
C SER A 13 -16.31 -4.90 -4.92
N VAL A 14 -15.39 -4.00 -5.28
CA VAL A 14 -14.14 -4.30 -5.97
C VAL A 14 -13.21 -5.10 -5.06
N TYR A 15 -13.12 -4.72 -3.79
CA TYR A 15 -12.30 -5.43 -2.80
C TYR A 15 -13.01 -6.60 -2.12
N ARG A 16 -14.22 -6.96 -2.58
CA ARG A 16 -15.06 -8.00 -1.97
C ARG A 16 -15.28 -7.80 -0.46
N ILE A 17 -15.42 -6.56 -0.04
CA ILE A 17 -15.81 -6.24 1.32
C ILE A 17 -17.30 -6.47 1.43
N THR A 18 -17.67 -7.55 2.13
CA THR A 18 -19.08 -7.88 2.38
C THR A 18 -19.60 -7.03 3.54
N SER A 19 -20.78 -6.43 3.36
CA SER A 19 -21.54 -5.88 4.48
C SER A 19 -22.32 -7.01 5.14
N ASP A 20 -22.20 -7.12 6.46
CA ASP A 20 -23.07 -8.02 7.23
C ASP A 20 -24.39 -7.29 7.52
N PRO A 21 -25.55 -7.93 7.27
CA PRO A 21 -26.85 -7.30 7.55
C PRO A 21 -27.10 -7.11 9.06
N ASP A 22 -26.43 -7.90 9.89
CA ASP A 22 -26.67 -7.93 11.34
C ASP A 22 -25.88 -6.86 12.11
N TYR A 23 -24.82 -6.29 11.52
CA TYR A 23 -23.99 -5.26 12.15
C TYR A 23 -23.27 -4.37 11.15
N HIS A 24 -22.86 -3.18 11.60
CA HIS A 24 -21.96 -2.30 10.84
C HIS A 24 -20.53 -2.48 11.33
N THR A 25 -19.59 -2.71 10.41
CA THR A 25 -18.16 -2.79 10.71
C THR A 25 -17.48 -1.43 10.48
N VAL A 26 -16.70 -1.01 11.47
CA VAL A 26 -15.82 0.14 11.40
C VAL A 26 -14.40 -0.34 11.68
N HIS A 27 -13.44 0.05 10.83
CA HIS A 27 -12.05 -0.34 10.98
C HIS A 27 -11.23 0.75 11.66
N ASN A 28 -10.39 0.36 12.57
CA ASN A 28 -9.36 1.14 13.26
C ASN A 28 -9.83 2.32 14.13
N LEU A 29 -10.82 3.11 13.72
CA LEU A 29 -11.27 4.30 14.45
C LEU A 29 -12.79 4.43 14.40
N LEU A 30 -13.43 4.54 15.56
CA LEU A 30 -14.83 4.83 15.74
C LEU A 30 -14.98 6.11 16.57
N LEU A 31 -15.68 7.10 16.02
CA LEU A 31 -16.03 8.35 16.71
C LEU A 31 -17.55 8.51 16.68
N TYR A 32 -18.15 8.63 17.85
CA TYR A 32 -19.61 8.80 17.97
C TYR A 32 -19.97 9.74 19.11
N ARG A 33 -21.22 10.18 19.14
CA ARG A 33 -21.72 11.16 20.11
C ARG A 33 -22.79 10.53 21.00
N VAL A 34 -22.69 10.76 22.30
CA VAL A 34 -23.70 10.40 23.30
C VAL A 34 -24.04 11.66 24.09
N GLY A 35 -25.26 12.17 23.92
CA GLY A 35 -25.64 13.46 24.47
C GLY A 35 -24.72 14.57 23.94
N GLU A 36 -24.06 15.30 24.85
CA GLU A 36 -23.13 16.36 24.49
C GLU A 36 -21.66 15.91 24.42
N GLN A 37 -21.39 14.65 24.77
CA GLN A 37 -20.05 14.09 24.78
C GLN A 37 -19.76 13.32 23.50
N TRP A 38 -18.56 13.45 23.01
CA TRP A 38 -17.96 12.59 21.98
C TRP A 38 -17.18 11.45 22.65
N ILE A 39 -17.25 10.28 22.05
CA ILE A 39 -16.50 9.11 22.43
C ILE A 39 -15.69 8.68 21.21
N LEU A 40 -14.38 8.55 21.40
CA LEU A 40 -13.47 8.04 20.41
C LEU A 40 -12.90 6.69 20.89
N LEU A 41 -13.06 5.67 20.08
CA LEU A 41 -12.42 4.37 20.25
C LEU A 41 -11.49 4.17 19.06
N GLY A 42 -10.21 3.90 19.29
CA GLY A 42 -9.26 3.73 18.21
C GLY A 42 -8.15 2.76 18.55
N PHE A 43 -7.72 1.98 17.56
CA PHE A 43 -6.49 1.20 17.68
C PHE A 43 -5.31 2.11 17.32
N ALA A 44 -4.50 2.45 18.32
CA ALA A 44 -3.33 3.31 18.14
C ALA A 44 -2.11 2.54 17.60
N SER A 45 -2.18 1.21 17.54
CA SER A 45 -1.17 0.40 16.87
C SER A 45 -1.81 -0.51 15.82
N CYS A 46 -0.99 -0.91 14.85
CA CYS A 46 -1.27 -1.91 13.84
C CYS A 46 0.05 -2.59 13.51
N GLN A 47 0.61 -3.28 14.51
CA GLN A 47 1.92 -3.92 14.40
C GLN A 47 1.81 -5.33 13.83
N ARG A 48 0.79 -6.05 14.28
CA ARG A 48 0.55 -7.44 13.94
C ARG A 48 -0.87 -7.70 13.46
N PHE A 49 -1.87 -7.10 14.10
CA PHE A 49 -3.28 -7.40 13.87
C PHE A 49 -4.08 -6.17 13.45
N GLY A 50 -5.14 -6.40 12.69
CA GLY A 50 -6.13 -5.36 12.39
C GLY A 50 -7.20 -5.29 13.47
N GLY A 51 -7.59 -4.06 13.85
CA GLY A 51 -8.68 -3.80 14.77
C GLY A 51 -9.98 -3.46 14.05
N GLU A 52 -11.11 -3.90 14.59
CA GLU A 52 -12.44 -3.54 14.09
C GLU A 52 -13.44 -3.36 15.22
N PHE A 53 -14.44 -2.56 14.95
CA PHE A 53 -15.60 -2.33 15.81
C PHE A 53 -16.84 -2.80 15.07
N ARG A 54 -17.70 -3.58 15.72
CA ARG A 54 -19.00 -4.01 15.20
C ARG A 54 -20.11 -3.37 15.99
N LEU A 55 -20.95 -2.63 15.29
CA LEU A 55 -22.10 -1.94 15.84
C LEU A 55 -23.36 -2.71 15.48
N TYR A 56 -24.05 -3.23 16.48
CA TYR A 56 -25.29 -3.98 16.32
C TYR A 56 -26.51 -3.07 16.44
N PRO A 57 -27.65 -3.41 15.78
CA PRO A 57 -28.88 -2.64 15.89
C PRO A 57 -29.45 -2.53 17.31
N ASP A 58 -29.17 -3.50 18.16
CA ASP A 58 -29.58 -3.54 19.58
C ASP A 58 -28.71 -2.65 20.49
N GLY A 59 -27.72 -1.94 19.92
CA GLY A 59 -26.83 -1.05 20.66
C GLY A 59 -25.58 -1.70 21.21
N ARG A 60 -25.38 -3.00 21.02
CA ARG A 60 -24.13 -3.66 21.37
C ARG A 60 -22.99 -3.17 20.51
N LEU A 61 -21.83 -3.01 21.13
CA LEU A 61 -20.54 -2.75 20.48
C LEU A 61 -19.60 -3.91 20.77
N GLN A 62 -19.06 -4.54 19.74
CA GLN A 62 -17.94 -5.45 19.86
C GLN A 62 -16.66 -4.77 19.39
N ILE A 63 -15.60 -4.96 20.16
CA ILE A 63 -14.25 -4.53 19.82
C ILE A 63 -13.44 -5.80 19.54
N LEU A 64 -12.91 -5.91 18.36
CA LEU A 64 -12.29 -7.14 17.87
C LEU A 64 -10.89 -6.86 17.34
N MET A 65 -10.02 -7.84 17.54
CA MET A 65 -8.71 -7.90 16.91
C MET A 65 -8.64 -9.18 16.08
N ARG A 66 -8.30 -9.04 14.80
CA ARG A 66 -8.29 -10.15 13.85
C ARG A 66 -7.00 -10.94 13.94
N SER A 67 -7.05 -12.12 14.56
CA SER A 67 -5.90 -13.03 14.65
C SER A 67 -5.64 -13.87 13.40
N GLU A 68 -6.51 -13.76 12.38
CA GLU A 68 -6.34 -14.40 11.05
C GLU A 68 -6.20 -15.94 11.11
N GLY A 69 -6.70 -16.57 12.18
CA GLY A 69 -6.59 -18.03 12.37
C GLY A 69 -5.18 -18.49 12.75
N LEU A 70 -4.29 -17.58 13.13
CA LEU A 70 -2.96 -17.96 13.64
C LEU A 70 -3.08 -18.75 14.94
N LEU A 71 -2.24 -19.79 15.07
CA LEU A 71 -2.20 -20.62 16.26
C LEU A 71 -1.38 -19.94 17.35
N LEU A 72 -1.98 -19.81 18.53
CA LEU A 72 -1.26 -19.44 19.75
C LEU A 72 -0.72 -20.72 20.40
N PRO A 73 0.62 -20.94 20.44
CA PRO A 73 1.19 -22.12 21.06
C PRO A 73 0.87 -22.18 22.55
N ALA A 74 0.77 -23.39 23.09
CA ALA A 74 0.55 -23.58 24.51
C ALA A 74 1.66 -22.90 25.34
N GLY A 75 1.26 -22.14 26.36
CA GLY A 75 2.19 -21.37 27.20
C GLY A 75 2.72 -20.07 26.60
N ALA A 76 2.39 -19.76 25.33
CA ALA A 76 2.71 -18.47 24.74
C ALA A 76 1.61 -17.43 24.98
N TYR A 77 1.92 -16.16 24.73
CA TYR A 77 0.96 -15.06 24.74
C TYR A 77 1.20 -14.14 23.56
N TRP A 78 0.16 -13.43 23.15
CA TRP A 78 0.26 -12.34 22.20
C TRP A 78 -0.01 -11.02 22.90
N LEU A 79 0.77 -10.00 22.56
CA LEU A 79 0.39 -8.63 22.88
C LEU A 79 -0.71 -8.20 21.92
N SER A 80 -1.77 -7.62 22.47
CA SER A 80 -2.82 -6.99 21.68
C SER A 80 -2.34 -5.69 21.06
N GLU A 81 -3.05 -5.24 20.04
CA GLU A 81 -2.88 -3.87 19.58
C GLU A 81 -3.37 -2.88 20.65
N ALA A 82 -2.75 -1.70 20.68
CA ALA A 82 -3.08 -0.68 21.66
C ALA A 82 -4.46 -0.05 21.35
N LEU A 83 -5.43 -0.28 22.23
CA LEU A 83 -6.74 0.34 22.14
C LEU A 83 -6.76 1.61 22.99
N VAL A 84 -7.18 2.71 22.41
CA VAL A 84 -7.36 4.02 23.05
C VAL A 84 -8.85 4.33 23.14
N VAL A 85 -9.27 4.81 24.32
CA VAL A 85 -10.65 5.27 24.60
C VAL A 85 -10.56 6.70 25.11
N LEU A 86 -11.14 7.65 24.38
CA LEU A 86 -11.17 9.05 24.76
C LEU A 86 -12.60 9.56 24.83
N THR A 87 -12.88 10.49 25.73
CA THR A 87 -14.18 11.14 25.87
C THR A 87 -14.00 12.64 26.05
N GLY A 88 -14.90 13.44 25.49
CA GLY A 88 -14.84 14.89 25.64
C GLY A 88 -15.90 15.62 24.83
N ALA A 89 -16.04 16.91 25.08
CA ALA A 89 -17.03 17.75 24.37
C ALA A 89 -16.55 18.17 22.97
N ASP A 90 -15.24 18.20 22.73
CA ASP A 90 -14.64 18.62 21.47
C ASP A 90 -14.04 17.45 20.70
N LYS A 91 -14.66 17.10 19.58
CA LYS A 91 -14.19 16.01 18.70
C LYS A 91 -12.81 16.26 18.09
N GLN A 92 -12.44 17.53 17.84
CA GLN A 92 -11.14 17.85 17.25
C GLN A 92 -10.02 17.64 18.27
N ALA A 93 -10.25 17.99 19.53
CA ALA A 93 -9.33 17.71 20.61
C ALA A 93 -9.11 16.19 20.77
N LEU A 94 -10.17 15.38 20.71
CA LEU A 94 -10.06 13.92 20.78
C LEU A 94 -9.26 13.34 19.61
N LEU A 95 -9.50 13.83 18.40
CA LEU A 95 -8.73 13.40 17.21
C LEU A 95 -7.26 13.80 17.32
N ALA A 96 -6.96 15.00 17.83
CA ALA A 96 -5.59 15.45 18.05
C ALA A 96 -4.88 14.59 19.10
N GLU A 97 -5.56 14.28 20.20
CA GLU A 97 -5.02 13.39 21.25
C GLU A 97 -4.77 11.99 20.69
N PHE A 98 -5.72 11.42 19.95
CA PHE A 98 -5.54 10.12 19.31
C PHE A 98 -4.36 10.13 18.32
N ALA A 99 -4.21 11.19 17.53
CA ALA A 99 -3.07 11.35 16.63
C ALA A 99 -1.74 11.42 17.39
N ALA A 100 -1.70 12.05 18.58
CA ALA A 100 -0.53 12.04 19.44
C ALA A 100 -0.18 10.63 19.94
N GLN A 101 -1.18 9.83 20.33
CA GLN A 101 -0.96 8.44 20.71
C GLN A 101 -0.44 7.58 19.53
N LEU A 102 -0.98 7.78 18.34
CA LEU A 102 -0.48 7.14 17.11
C LEU A 102 0.99 7.50 16.87
N ALA A 103 1.37 8.76 17.03
CA ALA A 103 2.73 9.24 16.80
C ALA A 103 3.77 8.62 17.74
N VAL A 104 3.37 8.22 18.94
CA VAL A 104 4.25 7.50 19.88
C VAL A 104 4.59 6.11 19.37
N LEU A 105 3.59 5.40 18.83
CA LEU A 105 3.73 4.00 18.38
C LEU A 105 4.16 3.89 16.92
N HIS A 106 3.84 4.90 16.13
CA HIS A 106 4.18 5.04 14.72
C HIS A 106 4.74 6.44 14.48
N PRO A 107 6.04 6.65 14.76
CA PRO A 107 6.65 7.97 14.59
C PRO A 107 6.38 8.52 13.18
N PRO A 108 5.93 9.77 13.05
CA PRO A 108 5.68 10.38 11.76
C PRO A 108 6.97 10.45 10.95
N LEU A 109 6.84 10.35 9.63
CA LEU A 109 7.97 10.61 8.75
C LEU A 109 8.45 12.05 8.95
N PRO A 110 9.76 12.31 8.79
CA PRO A 110 10.28 13.68 8.84
C PRO A 110 9.50 14.60 7.90
N SER A 111 9.19 15.79 8.36
CA SER A 111 8.52 16.78 7.51
C SER A 111 9.39 17.07 6.28
N GLN A 112 8.82 16.86 5.12
CA GLN A 112 9.47 17.16 3.85
C GLN A 112 8.81 18.40 3.22
N PRO A 113 9.56 19.22 2.47
CA PRO A 113 8.97 20.27 1.67
C PRO A 113 7.87 19.71 0.77
N ARG A 114 6.85 20.50 0.51
CA ARG A 114 5.82 20.12 -0.47
C ARG A 114 6.47 20.01 -1.83
N VAL A 115 6.34 18.82 -2.43
CA VAL A 115 6.81 18.57 -3.79
C VAL A 115 5.69 18.84 -4.78
N THR A 116 6.05 19.42 -5.93
CA THR A 116 5.14 19.66 -7.05
C THR A 116 5.72 19.03 -8.30
N GLY A 117 4.88 18.47 -9.14
CA GLY A 117 5.35 17.77 -10.33
C GLY A 117 4.25 17.51 -11.33
N TRP A 118 4.67 17.02 -12.48
CA TRP A 118 3.81 16.47 -13.51
C TRP A 118 3.79 14.94 -13.41
N CYS A 119 2.66 14.34 -13.75
CA CYS A 119 2.46 12.89 -13.72
C CYS A 119 1.82 12.41 -15.02
N SER A 120 2.38 11.38 -15.64
CA SER A 120 1.91 10.85 -16.93
C SER A 120 0.54 10.18 -16.85
N TRP A 121 0.14 9.64 -15.70
CA TRP A 121 -1.06 8.83 -15.56
C TRP A 121 -2.35 9.53 -16.02
N TYR A 122 -2.56 10.77 -15.59
CA TYR A 122 -3.84 11.45 -15.77
C TYR A 122 -4.17 11.86 -17.21
N HIS A 123 -3.23 11.65 -18.14
CA HIS A 123 -3.45 11.91 -19.57
C HIS A 123 -3.22 10.65 -20.42
N TYR A 124 -2.12 9.95 -20.17
CA TYR A 124 -1.67 8.85 -21.03
C TYR A 124 -2.07 7.47 -20.51
N TYR A 125 -2.40 7.37 -19.21
CA TYR A 125 -2.60 6.07 -18.53
C TYR A 125 -1.41 5.13 -18.82
N ALA A 126 -1.68 3.84 -19.03
CA ALA A 126 -0.65 2.85 -19.32
C ALA A 126 -0.08 2.93 -20.77
N GLU A 127 -0.61 3.84 -21.62
CA GLU A 127 -0.17 4.01 -22.99
C GLU A 127 0.98 5.02 -23.14
N VAL A 128 1.48 5.57 -22.05
CA VAL A 128 2.60 6.52 -22.01
C VAL A 128 3.85 5.96 -22.72
N SER A 129 4.55 6.81 -23.45
CA SER A 129 5.83 6.49 -24.09
C SER A 129 6.96 7.43 -23.62
N GLY A 130 8.20 7.05 -23.88
CA GLY A 130 9.36 7.93 -23.63
C GLY A 130 9.26 9.26 -24.37
N ALA A 131 8.73 9.25 -25.61
CA ALA A 131 8.54 10.47 -26.40
C ALA A 131 7.53 11.43 -25.74
N ASP A 132 6.42 10.90 -25.21
CA ASP A 132 5.43 11.71 -24.48
C ASP A 132 6.05 12.40 -23.26
N ILE A 133 6.91 11.70 -22.53
CA ILE A 133 7.61 12.29 -21.37
C ILE A 133 8.53 13.42 -21.82
N SER A 134 9.34 13.20 -22.87
CA SER A 134 10.25 14.21 -23.40
C SER A 134 9.51 15.45 -23.91
N GLU A 135 8.39 15.28 -24.65
CA GLU A 135 7.56 16.38 -25.12
C GLU A 135 7.00 17.20 -23.94
N ASN A 136 6.40 16.53 -22.94
CA ASN A 136 5.86 17.22 -21.78
C ASN A 136 6.96 17.92 -20.97
N LEU A 137 8.16 17.34 -20.86
CA LEU A 137 9.29 17.97 -20.20
C LEU A 137 9.65 19.31 -20.85
N GLN A 138 9.67 19.38 -22.20
CA GLN A 138 9.90 20.63 -22.94
C GLN A 138 8.79 21.66 -22.68
N GLN A 139 7.52 21.21 -22.69
CA GLN A 139 6.38 22.10 -22.37
C GLN A 139 6.44 22.63 -20.94
N MET A 140 6.85 21.78 -19.98
CA MET A 140 7.01 22.18 -18.58
C MET A 140 8.10 23.24 -18.41
N GLN A 141 9.23 23.13 -19.14
CA GLN A 141 10.29 24.13 -19.11
C GLN A 141 9.80 25.50 -19.59
N ALA A 142 9.00 25.48 -20.64
CA ALA A 142 8.50 26.72 -21.26
C ALA A 142 7.35 27.40 -20.50
N ARG A 143 6.44 26.57 -19.92
CA ARG A 143 5.16 27.06 -19.40
C ARG A 143 5.04 27.03 -17.88
N ILE A 144 5.68 26.06 -17.22
CA ILE A 144 5.52 25.83 -15.78
C ILE A 144 6.91 25.55 -15.15
N PRO A 145 7.82 26.53 -15.15
CA PRO A 145 9.20 26.33 -14.69
C PRO A 145 9.32 25.96 -13.21
N GLY A 146 8.28 26.20 -12.39
CA GLY A 146 8.28 25.92 -10.96
C GLY A 146 7.98 24.46 -10.58
N LEU A 147 7.62 23.58 -11.53
CA LEU A 147 7.42 22.16 -11.23
C LEU A 147 8.77 21.47 -11.00
N GLN A 148 8.87 20.71 -9.92
CA GLN A 148 10.10 20.07 -9.48
C GLN A 148 10.25 18.66 -10.03
N PHE A 149 9.18 17.85 -10.00
CA PHE A 149 9.22 16.43 -10.34
C PHE A 149 8.55 16.11 -11.68
N VAL A 150 9.12 15.12 -12.37
CA VAL A 150 8.50 14.44 -13.52
C VAL A 150 8.26 12.99 -13.10
N GLN A 151 6.99 12.63 -12.91
CA GLN A 151 6.60 11.28 -12.51
C GLN A 151 6.25 10.44 -13.72
N ILE A 152 7.03 9.39 -13.93
CA ILE A 152 6.72 8.30 -14.86
C ILE A 152 5.84 7.32 -14.13
N ASP A 153 4.56 7.22 -14.54
CA ASP A 153 3.55 6.37 -13.93
C ASP A 153 3.48 4.99 -14.62
N ASP A 154 2.48 4.17 -14.30
CA ASP A 154 2.23 2.87 -14.89
C ASP A 154 2.27 2.90 -16.44
N GLY A 155 2.94 1.91 -17.05
CA GLY A 155 3.08 1.77 -18.52
C GLY A 155 4.52 1.72 -19.02
N TYR A 156 5.50 2.11 -18.20
CA TYR A 156 6.91 2.04 -18.59
C TYR A 156 7.50 0.63 -18.51
N GLN A 157 7.03 -0.18 -17.58
CA GLN A 157 7.53 -1.53 -17.31
C GLN A 157 7.04 -2.53 -18.36
N ALA A 158 7.87 -3.57 -18.61
CA ALA A 158 7.54 -4.63 -19.54
C ALA A 158 6.36 -5.49 -19.08
N ALA A 159 6.30 -5.78 -17.77
CA ALA A 159 5.23 -6.52 -17.12
C ALA A 159 5.06 -6.05 -15.68
N MET A 160 3.87 -6.27 -15.08
CA MET A 160 3.67 -6.06 -13.66
C MET A 160 4.56 -7.01 -12.86
N GLY A 161 5.47 -6.46 -12.06
CA GLY A 161 6.51 -7.21 -11.34
C GLY A 161 7.92 -7.00 -11.87
N ASP A 162 8.07 -6.71 -13.16
CA ASP A 162 9.38 -6.54 -13.82
C ASP A 162 9.80 -5.06 -13.89
N TRP A 163 9.99 -4.42 -12.74
CA TRP A 163 10.15 -2.97 -12.59
C TRP A 163 11.45 -2.41 -13.16
N LEU A 164 12.44 -3.26 -13.48
CA LEU A 164 13.69 -2.85 -14.11
C LEU A 164 13.71 -3.08 -15.63
N SER A 165 12.70 -3.75 -16.17
CA SER A 165 12.54 -4.01 -17.60
C SER A 165 11.53 -3.03 -18.19
N SER A 166 11.85 -2.46 -19.34
CA SER A 166 11.02 -1.45 -20.00
C SER A 166 10.14 -2.04 -21.09
N SER A 167 8.94 -1.49 -21.26
CA SER A 167 8.05 -1.84 -22.37
C SER A 167 8.60 -1.34 -23.71
N ALA A 168 8.05 -1.83 -24.83
CA ALA A 168 8.42 -1.38 -26.17
C ALA A 168 8.24 0.14 -26.38
N ARG A 169 7.35 0.79 -25.63
CA ARG A 169 7.18 2.25 -25.67
C ARG A 169 8.36 3.02 -25.05
N PHE A 170 9.21 2.33 -24.31
CA PHE A 170 10.45 2.84 -23.71
C PHE A 170 11.65 2.05 -24.29
N ALA A 171 11.74 1.97 -25.61
CA ALA A 171 12.69 1.12 -26.34
C ALA A 171 14.15 1.30 -25.95
N HIS A 172 14.53 2.47 -25.44
CA HIS A 172 15.89 2.77 -24.96
C HIS A 172 16.05 2.62 -23.44
N GLY A 173 15.04 2.06 -22.76
CA GLY A 173 14.96 1.98 -21.30
C GLY A 173 14.73 3.35 -20.66
N LEU A 174 14.82 3.39 -19.32
CA LEU A 174 14.60 4.63 -18.56
C LEU A 174 15.83 5.53 -18.49
N ARG A 175 17.07 5.00 -18.54
CA ARG A 175 18.28 5.81 -18.30
C ARG A 175 18.41 7.06 -19.17
N PRO A 176 18.23 7.02 -20.50
CA PRO A 176 18.32 8.23 -21.32
C PRO A 176 17.29 9.29 -20.90
N LEU A 177 16.06 8.86 -20.63
CA LEU A 177 14.98 9.74 -20.22
C LEU A 177 15.23 10.37 -18.84
N LEU A 178 15.74 9.59 -17.89
CA LEU A 178 16.12 10.09 -16.57
C LEU A 178 17.25 11.12 -16.66
N SER A 179 18.20 10.92 -17.59
CA SER A 179 19.27 11.89 -17.87
C SER A 179 18.71 13.17 -18.47
N GLU A 180 17.72 13.08 -19.38
CA GLU A 180 17.03 14.24 -19.95
C GLU A 180 16.28 15.05 -18.88
N ILE A 181 15.55 14.37 -17.99
CA ILE A 181 14.85 14.98 -16.86
C ILE A 181 15.84 15.73 -15.95
N SER A 182 16.96 15.11 -15.64
CA SER A 182 18.00 15.73 -14.80
C SER A 182 18.67 16.92 -15.49
N ALA A 183 18.98 16.80 -16.78
CA ALA A 183 19.55 17.90 -17.56
C ALA A 183 18.61 19.10 -17.65
N ALA A 184 17.30 18.88 -17.59
CA ALA A 184 16.28 19.91 -17.52
C ALA A 184 16.15 20.56 -16.12
N GLY A 185 17.00 20.19 -15.16
CA GLY A 185 16.95 20.67 -13.78
C GLY A 185 15.75 20.15 -12.99
N ARG A 186 15.21 18.99 -13.39
CA ARG A 186 14.07 18.33 -12.72
C ARG A 186 14.51 17.05 -12.02
N GLU A 187 13.68 16.57 -11.11
CA GLU A 187 13.88 15.30 -10.43
C GLU A 187 12.91 14.26 -10.96
N ALA A 188 13.40 13.02 -11.12
CA ALA A 188 12.56 11.92 -11.56
C ALA A 188 11.81 11.29 -10.39
N ALA A 189 10.51 11.04 -10.61
CA ALA A 189 9.67 10.21 -9.77
C ALA A 189 9.20 8.99 -10.54
N LEU A 190 9.07 7.86 -9.87
CA LEU A 190 8.67 6.60 -10.50
C LEU A 190 7.53 5.93 -9.76
N TRP A 191 6.54 5.47 -10.53
CA TRP A 191 5.49 4.59 -10.05
C TRP A 191 5.98 3.15 -9.95
N VAL A 192 5.67 2.47 -8.85
CA VAL A 192 5.97 1.05 -8.62
C VAL A 192 4.83 0.43 -7.83
N ALA A 193 4.38 -0.77 -8.19
CA ALA A 193 3.46 -1.58 -7.41
C ALA A 193 4.19 -2.80 -6.81
N PRO A 194 4.91 -2.62 -5.69
CA PRO A 194 5.99 -3.53 -5.28
C PRO A 194 5.52 -4.90 -4.81
N PHE A 195 4.23 -5.07 -4.52
CA PHE A 195 3.68 -6.31 -3.97
C PHE A 195 2.91 -7.17 -4.97
N ILE A 196 2.94 -6.81 -6.24
CA ILE A 196 2.20 -7.55 -7.27
C ILE A 196 3.10 -7.99 -8.41
N ALA A 197 2.70 -9.10 -9.03
CA ALA A 197 3.22 -9.51 -10.33
C ALA A 197 2.10 -10.14 -11.17
N GLU A 198 2.21 -10.04 -12.48
CA GLU A 198 1.36 -10.77 -13.42
C GLU A 198 2.00 -12.11 -13.79
N LYS A 199 1.20 -13.02 -14.33
CA LYS A 199 1.65 -14.36 -14.71
C LYS A 199 2.78 -14.36 -15.74
N GLU A 200 2.74 -13.38 -16.64
CA GLU A 200 3.69 -13.29 -17.76
C GLU A 200 5.01 -12.61 -17.36
N SER A 201 5.12 -12.08 -16.12
CA SER A 201 6.34 -11.47 -15.64
C SER A 201 7.47 -12.49 -15.46
N GLU A 202 8.69 -12.03 -15.59
CA GLU A 202 9.88 -12.84 -15.38
C GLU A 202 10.01 -13.30 -13.93
N ILE A 203 9.71 -12.38 -13.00
CA ILE A 203 9.75 -12.70 -11.55
C ILE A 203 8.77 -13.83 -11.21
N PHE A 204 7.57 -13.85 -11.80
CA PHE A 204 6.60 -14.92 -11.53
C PHE A 204 7.07 -16.26 -12.10
N ARG A 205 7.62 -16.26 -13.31
CA ARG A 205 8.10 -17.49 -13.96
C ARG A 205 9.32 -18.08 -13.27
N GLN A 206 10.24 -17.23 -12.79
CA GLN A 206 11.48 -17.67 -12.15
C GLN A 206 11.30 -18.08 -10.69
N HIS A 207 10.38 -17.42 -9.99
CA HIS A 207 10.23 -17.54 -8.54
C HIS A 207 8.77 -17.71 -8.09
N PRO A 208 8.07 -18.78 -8.54
CA PRO A 208 6.68 -18.99 -8.13
C PRO A 208 6.52 -19.22 -6.62
N ASP A 209 7.57 -19.63 -5.92
CA ASP A 209 7.65 -19.81 -4.48
C ASP A 209 7.70 -18.49 -3.68
N TRP A 210 7.96 -17.36 -4.35
CA TRP A 210 7.97 -16.04 -3.71
C TRP A 210 6.59 -15.44 -3.47
N PHE A 211 5.57 -16.07 -4.00
CA PHE A 211 4.20 -15.56 -3.92
C PHE A 211 3.42 -16.21 -2.78
N VAL A 212 2.44 -15.46 -2.23
CA VAL A 212 1.45 -16.01 -1.31
C VAL A 212 0.82 -17.23 -1.95
N GLN A 213 0.76 -18.32 -1.21
CA GLN A 213 0.32 -19.63 -1.72
C GLN A 213 -1.11 -19.95 -1.34
N ASP A 214 -1.77 -20.74 -2.15
CA ASP A 214 -3.06 -21.34 -1.83
C ASP A 214 -2.91 -22.59 -0.92
N GLU A 215 -4.02 -23.29 -0.70
CA GLU A 215 -4.06 -24.51 0.11
C GLU A 215 -3.25 -25.67 -0.48
N HIS A 216 -2.95 -25.64 -1.78
CA HIS A 216 -2.17 -26.66 -2.49
C HIS A 216 -0.71 -26.30 -2.67
N GLY A 217 -0.30 -25.11 -2.22
CA GLY A 217 1.07 -24.64 -2.36
C GLY A 217 1.37 -23.99 -3.71
N ALA A 218 0.35 -23.70 -4.50
CA ALA A 218 0.49 -22.93 -5.74
C ALA A 218 0.34 -21.41 -5.47
N PRO A 219 0.94 -20.54 -6.30
CA PRO A 219 0.70 -19.10 -6.19
C PRO A 219 -0.80 -18.77 -6.22
N LEU A 220 -1.27 -18.01 -5.24
CA LEU A 220 -2.67 -17.63 -5.10
C LEU A 220 -3.00 -16.45 -6.02
N PRO A 221 -3.89 -16.61 -7.01
CA PRO A 221 -4.37 -15.49 -7.81
C PRO A 221 -5.20 -14.53 -6.94
N ALA A 222 -4.94 -13.23 -7.04
CA ALA A 222 -5.61 -12.22 -6.23
C ALA A 222 -7.14 -12.25 -6.39
N GLU A 223 -7.65 -12.58 -7.57
CA GLU A 223 -9.09 -12.67 -7.87
C GLU A 223 -9.85 -13.72 -7.04
N ARG A 224 -9.15 -14.71 -6.47
CA ARG A 224 -9.77 -15.70 -5.58
C ARG A 224 -10.15 -15.15 -4.21
N VAL A 225 -9.48 -14.09 -3.78
CA VAL A 225 -9.61 -13.55 -2.41
C VAL A 225 -9.99 -12.07 -2.36
N THR A 226 -9.79 -11.34 -3.47
CA THR A 226 -10.09 -9.93 -3.58
C THR A 226 -10.29 -9.53 -5.05
N TYR A 227 -10.16 -8.25 -5.36
CA TYR A 227 -10.07 -7.74 -6.74
C TYR A 227 -8.75 -8.17 -7.39
N GLY A 228 -8.83 -8.75 -8.59
CA GLY A 228 -7.69 -9.37 -9.28
C GLY A 228 -6.66 -8.40 -9.86
N GLY A 229 -6.95 -7.10 -9.87
CA GLY A 229 -6.14 -6.06 -10.49
C GLY A 229 -6.89 -5.27 -11.56
N TRP A 230 -6.37 -4.13 -12.02
CA TRP A 230 -7.04 -3.29 -13.03
C TRP A 230 -6.56 -3.54 -14.46
N ARG A 231 -5.41 -4.17 -14.66
CA ARG A 231 -4.91 -4.63 -15.95
C ARG A 231 -3.91 -5.77 -15.78
N CYS A 232 -3.60 -6.51 -16.83
CA CYS A 232 -2.66 -7.64 -16.79
C CYS A 232 -3.01 -8.66 -15.69
N THR A 233 -4.30 -8.95 -15.56
CA THR A 233 -4.85 -9.81 -14.50
C THR A 233 -4.85 -11.29 -14.90
N PRO A 234 -4.88 -12.23 -13.92
CA PRO A 234 -4.88 -11.98 -12.50
C PRO A 234 -3.49 -11.57 -11.96
N TRP A 235 -3.48 -10.75 -10.91
CA TRP A 235 -2.26 -10.47 -10.17
C TRP A 235 -1.99 -11.56 -9.13
N PHE A 236 -0.72 -11.71 -8.81
CA PHE A 236 -0.22 -12.56 -7.73
C PHE A 236 0.50 -11.68 -6.72
N MET A 237 0.37 -12.01 -5.43
CA MET A 237 0.88 -11.21 -4.33
C MET A 237 2.24 -11.72 -3.87
N LEU A 238 3.27 -10.87 -3.89
CA LEU A 238 4.58 -11.18 -3.31
C LEU A 238 4.45 -11.35 -1.79
N ASP A 239 5.06 -12.40 -1.27
CA ASP A 239 5.05 -12.71 0.15
C ASP A 239 6.13 -11.94 0.91
N GLY A 240 5.74 -10.85 1.58
CA GLY A 240 6.65 -10.03 2.37
C GLY A 240 7.31 -10.76 3.55
N THR A 241 6.86 -11.96 3.92
CA THR A 241 7.53 -12.78 4.94
C THR A 241 8.67 -13.64 4.38
N HIS A 242 8.72 -13.82 3.06
CA HIS A 242 9.74 -14.62 2.40
C HIS A 242 11.09 -13.87 2.36
N PRO A 243 12.20 -14.45 2.90
CA PRO A 243 13.49 -13.75 2.97
C PRO A 243 14.02 -13.30 1.60
N ALA A 244 13.85 -14.12 0.55
CA ALA A 244 14.30 -13.78 -0.79
C ALA A 244 13.46 -12.61 -1.38
N VAL A 245 12.16 -12.53 -1.09
CA VAL A 245 11.32 -11.39 -1.49
C VAL A 245 11.80 -10.10 -0.80
N GLN A 246 12.10 -10.15 0.49
CA GLN A 246 12.66 -9.00 1.21
C GLN A 246 14.00 -8.56 0.60
N GLN A 247 14.87 -9.50 0.26
CA GLN A 247 16.13 -9.20 -0.41
C GLN A 247 15.90 -8.60 -1.80
N HIS A 248 15.01 -9.16 -2.59
CA HIS A 248 14.63 -8.64 -3.90
C HIS A 248 14.11 -7.20 -3.81
N LEU A 249 13.16 -6.92 -2.92
CA LEU A 249 12.61 -5.56 -2.72
C LEU A 249 13.72 -4.58 -2.32
N ARG A 250 14.60 -4.98 -1.41
CA ARG A 250 15.74 -4.14 -1.01
C ARG A 250 16.66 -3.83 -2.19
N GLN A 251 17.02 -4.82 -2.96
CA GLN A 251 17.90 -4.66 -4.13
C GLN A 251 17.25 -3.84 -5.23
N LEU A 252 15.98 -4.10 -5.53
CA LEU A 252 15.20 -3.34 -6.50
C LEU A 252 15.20 -1.84 -6.16
N PHE A 253 14.81 -1.49 -4.95
CA PHE A 253 14.71 -0.08 -4.56
C PHE A 253 16.09 0.57 -4.38
N ALA A 254 17.12 -0.17 -3.96
CA ALA A 254 18.50 0.32 -3.98
C ALA A 254 18.95 0.66 -5.40
N HIS A 255 18.69 -0.20 -6.38
CA HIS A 255 19.01 0.06 -7.78
C HIS A 255 18.25 1.28 -8.32
N LEU A 256 16.92 1.34 -8.12
CA LEU A 256 16.12 2.48 -8.56
C LEU A 256 16.62 3.80 -7.93
N ARG A 257 16.95 3.78 -6.65
CA ARG A 257 17.39 4.97 -5.90
C ARG A 257 18.81 5.40 -6.25
N HIS A 258 19.78 4.49 -6.22
CA HIS A 258 21.19 4.81 -6.27
C HIS A 258 21.78 4.72 -7.67
N GLU A 259 21.31 3.77 -8.49
CA GLU A 259 21.82 3.58 -9.85
C GLU A 259 21.02 4.36 -10.90
N LEU A 260 19.69 4.48 -10.73
CA LEU A 260 18.82 5.24 -11.64
C LEU A 260 18.54 6.66 -11.14
N GLY A 261 18.89 6.99 -9.90
CA GLY A 261 18.74 8.33 -9.35
C GLY A 261 17.31 8.77 -9.07
N ILE A 262 16.37 7.83 -8.92
CA ILE A 262 14.96 8.16 -8.60
C ILE A 262 14.89 8.80 -7.21
N ARG A 263 14.25 9.98 -7.13
CA ARG A 263 14.17 10.77 -5.89
C ARG A 263 12.84 10.64 -5.16
N TYR A 264 11.79 10.26 -5.87
CA TYR A 264 10.46 10.11 -5.32
C TYR A 264 9.80 8.85 -5.89
N PHE A 265 9.19 8.06 -5.00
CA PHE A 265 8.48 6.83 -5.38
C PHE A 265 6.99 6.98 -5.09
N LYS A 266 6.15 6.79 -6.11
CA LYS A 266 4.72 6.52 -5.91
C LYS A 266 4.56 5.01 -5.78
N LEU A 267 4.35 4.53 -4.55
CA LEU A 267 4.06 3.12 -4.28
C LEU A 267 2.55 2.90 -4.37
N ASP A 268 2.13 2.09 -5.32
CA ASP A 268 0.73 1.77 -5.55
C ASP A 268 0.43 0.29 -5.27
N ALA A 269 -0.83 -0.10 -5.33
CA ALA A 269 -1.28 -1.46 -5.08
C ALA A 269 -0.80 -2.05 -3.74
N ASN A 270 -0.57 -1.20 -2.73
CA ASN A 270 -0.05 -1.62 -1.43
C ASN A 270 -1.00 -2.57 -0.68
N PHE A 271 -2.29 -2.47 -0.94
CA PHE A 271 -3.30 -3.38 -0.40
C PHE A 271 -2.97 -4.85 -0.66
N TRP A 272 -2.42 -5.18 -1.83
CA TRP A 272 -2.07 -6.55 -2.19
C TRP A 272 -0.93 -7.13 -1.33
N GLY A 273 -0.06 -6.29 -0.78
CA GLY A 273 0.97 -6.72 0.18
C GLY A 273 0.40 -7.16 1.55
N ALA A 274 -0.87 -6.84 1.82
CA ALA A 274 -1.58 -7.19 3.04
C ALA A 274 -2.87 -8.00 2.76
N VAL A 275 -2.96 -8.70 1.64
CA VAL A 275 -4.12 -9.54 1.32
C VAL A 275 -4.10 -10.81 2.17
N HIS A 276 -5.28 -11.19 2.66
CA HIS A 276 -5.50 -12.43 3.42
C HIS A 276 -6.12 -13.51 2.53
N GLY A 277 -6.21 -14.71 3.04
CA GLY A 277 -6.82 -15.87 2.40
C GLY A 277 -5.83 -16.81 1.71
N GLY A 278 -4.54 -16.53 1.83
CA GLY A 278 -3.45 -17.39 1.40
C GLY A 278 -2.55 -17.83 2.54
N ARG A 279 -1.49 -18.55 2.20
CA ARG A 279 -0.47 -19.04 3.12
C ARG A 279 0.84 -18.29 2.87
N PHE A 280 1.36 -17.68 3.91
CA PHE A 280 2.69 -17.08 3.90
C PHE A 280 3.80 -18.10 4.10
N HIS A 281 5.01 -17.77 3.69
CA HIS A 281 6.23 -18.51 3.98
C HIS A 281 6.43 -18.66 5.50
N ASP A 282 6.34 -17.56 6.24
CA ASP A 282 6.25 -17.60 7.70
C ASP A 282 4.78 -17.84 8.14
N ARG A 283 4.47 -19.08 8.53
CA ARG A 283 3.13 -19.51 8.94
C ARG A 283 2.62 -18.86 10.21
N GLN A 284 3.47 -18.18 10.96
CA GLN A 284 3.11 -17.46 12.19
C GLN A 284 2.95 -15.95 11.97
N ALA A 285 3.23 -15.45 10.76
CA ALA A 285 3.06 -14.05 10.43
C ALA A 285 1.62 -13.74 10.03
N SER A 286 1.10 -12.61 10.52
CA SER A 286 -0.12 -12.01 9.99
C SER A 286 0.15 -11.29 8.66
N ARG A 287 -0.94 -10.98 7.93
CA ARG A 287 -0.85 -10.15 6.70
C ARG A 287 -0.23 -8.78 6.96
N ILE A 288 -0.46 -8.20 8.14
CA ILE A 288 0.12 -6.91 8.52
C ILE A 288 1.63 -7.04 8.71
N GLU A 289 2.08 -8.10 9.37
CA GLU A 289 3.51 -8.38 9.51
C GLU A 289 4.16 -8.63 8.14
N ALA A 290 3.49 -9.36 7.24
CA ALA A 290 3.98 -9.58 5.87
C ALA A 290 4.18 -8.26 5.14
N TYR A 291 3.17 -7.39 5.12
CA TYR A 291 3.25 -6.05 4.51
C TYR A 291 4.36 -5.19 5.14
N ARG A 292 4.42 -5.13 6.46
CA ARG A 292 5.41 -4.32 7.19
C ARG A 292 6.84 -4.78 6.90
N ARG A 293 7.10 -6.09 6.84
CA ARG A 293 8.43 -6.64 6.50
C ARG A 293 8.81 -6.28 5.06
N GLY A 294 7.87 -6.34 4.12
CA GLY A 294 8.09 -5.89 2.75
C GLY A 294 8.40 -4.40 2.66
N MET A 295 7.61 -3.55 3.32
CA MET A 295 7.85 -2.11 3.37
C MET A 295 9.17 -1.74 4.06
N GLN A 296 9.55 -2.48 5.11
CA GLN A 296 10.85 -2.30 5.76
C GLN A 296 12.01 -2.62 4.81
N ALA A 297 11.87 -3.69 4.02
CA ALA A 297 12.87 -4.04 3.02
C ALA A 297 13.01 -2.95 1.94
N ILE A 298 11.89 -2.38 1.48
CA ILE A 298 11.87 -1.23 0.56
C ILE A 298 12.61 -0.03 1.19
N GLY A 299 12.25 0.34 2.41
CA GLY A 299 12.88 1.44 3.13
C GLY A 299 14.40 1.26 3.27
N GLN A 300 14.85 0.03 3.59
CA GLN A 300 16.28 -0.31 3.66
C GLN A 300 16.99 -0.20 2.30
N GLY A 301 16.29 -0.37 1.20
CA GLY A 301 16.83 -0.20 -0.14
C GLY A 301 16.97 1.27 -0.55
N VAL A 302 16.04 2.11 -0.10
CA VAL A 302 16.05 3.54 -0.41
C VAL A 302 17.10 4.30 0.41
N GLY A 303 17.35 3.90 1.65
CA GLY A 303 18.32 4.52 2.59
C GLY A 303 17.68 5.47 3.58
#